data_a989b1c8f4e21db89e16ee9f8236e41c
#
_entry.id   a989b1c8f4e21db89e16ee9f8236e41c
#
_cell.length_a   1.000
_cell.length_b   1.000
_cell.length_c   1.000
_cell.angle_alpha   90.00
_cell.angle_beta   90.00
_cell.angle_gamma   90.00
#
_symmetry.space_group_name_H-M   'P 1'
#
loop_
_entity.id
_entity.type
_entity.pdbx_description
1 polymer ?
#
loop_
_entity_poly.entity_id
_entity_poly.type
_entity_poly.pdbx_seq_one_letter_code
_entity_poly.pdbx_strand_id
1 'polypeptide(L)'
;GRSGGRRGGGARWGRGGGPLPTIDELEDGWNELRPGGDTVCSRGTEFSFFVDRGTVDKVVIDFMGGGACWDAATCGAANPLFIDAVDPFREALHGGSIIGFGTSGSIYDRGTFGGIYDRERSDNPLRDWHHVVIPYCTGDVHWGDARQDYDGVAIEHRGAVNARAVLAWVYANFSAPEQILVTGCSAGSLGSILWSADVMQHYPDTQVIQLGDSDAGVITDEFYREDFPRWNAEPAYPTFIPALAEPSGALRIEDFYVAIGAQYPTNFVSQFNSAFDSTQPIFYAVMGGDAQAWSTEMRASLDAIAAATDNFAAFVPAGTLHCVLPRDELYTITADGRPFLDWFDELLTTGSVESARCTTDCEAAAP
;
A
#
# COMPACT_ATOMS: atom_id res chain seq x y z
N GLY A 1 -39.74 14.24 -15.58
CA GLY A 1 -39.32 13.51 -14.42
C GLY A 1 -37.83 13.78 -14.21
N ARG A 2 -37.46 14.54 -13.18
CA ARG A 2 -36.03 14.73 -12.80
C ARG A 2 -35.69 13.59 -11.85
N SER A 3 -34.80 12.68 -12.28
CA SER A 3 -34.18 11.72 -11.40
C SER A 3 -33.12 12.45 -10.57
N GLY A 4 -33.39 12.68 -9.30
CA GLY A 4 -32.44 13.19 -8.34
C GLY A 4 -31.48 12.09 -7.94
N GLY A 5 -30.21 12.19 -8.37
CA GLY A 5 -29.14 11.38 -7.85
C GLY A 5 -28.97 11.67 -6.35
N ARG A 6 -29.15 10.68 -5.51
CA ARG A 6 -28.79 10.72 -4.11
C ARG A 6 -27.25 10.72 -4.03
N ARG A 7 -26.67 11.82 -3.61
CA ARG A 7 -25.28 11.85 -3.15
C ARG A 7 -25.25 11.04 -1.85
N GLY A 8 -24.64 9.85 -1.90
CA GLY A 8 -24.44 9.03 -0.71
C GLY A 8 -23.47 9.74 0.23
N GLY A 9 -23.96 10.26 1.32
CA GLY A 9 -23.13 10.67 2.45
C GLY A 9 -22.77 9.38 3.21
N GLY A 10 -21.51 8.92 3.12
CA GLY A 10 -21.05 7.74 3.85
C GLY A 10 -21.27 7.88 5.36
N ALA A 11 -21.67 6.81 6.01
CA ALA A 11 -21.85 6.76 7.45
C ALA A 11 -20.51 6.93 8.18
N ARG A 12 -20.50 7.67 9.29
CA ARG A 12 -19.34 7.88 10.16
C ARG A 12 -19.57 7.22 11.50
N TRP A 13 -18.74 6.24 11.84
CA TRP A 13 -18.85 5.46 13.06
C TRP A 13 -17.70 5.74 14.05
N GLY A 14 -17.95 5.65 15.36
CA GLY A 14 -16.90 5.69 16.38
C GLY A 14 -16.70 7.03 17.11
N ARG A 15 -17.59 8.02 16.97
CA ARG A 15 -17.57 9.18 17.85
C ARG A 15 -18.13 8.81 19.21
N GLY A 16 -17.24 8.53 20.21
CA GLY A 16 -17.66 8.39 21.60
C GLY A 16 -17.18 7.14 22.35
N GLY A 17 -16.13 6.43 21.89
CA GLY A 17 -15.51 5.32 22.65
C GLY A 17 -16.34 4.03 22.73
N GLY A 18 -17.33 3.86 21.87
CA GLY A 18 -18.03 2.59 21.70
C GLY A 18 -17.28 1.62 20.76
N PRO A 19 -17.68 0.32 20.75
CA PRO A 19 -17.13 -0.64 19.79
C PRO A 19 -17.38 -0.18 18.35
N LEU A 20 -16.46 -0.49 17.45
CA LEU A 20 -16.67 -0.28 16.01
C LEU A 20 -17.80 -1.20 15.52
N PRO A 21 -18.56 -0.78 14.49
CA PRO A 21 -19.57 -1.64 13.88
C PRO A 21 -18.95 -2.88 13.26
N THR A 22 -19.70 -3.96 13.24
CA THR A 22 -19.34 -5.16 12.48
C THR A 22 -19.56 -4.94 10.98
N ILE A 23 -19.00 -5.83 10.15
CA ILE A 23 -19.18 -5.77 8.70
C ILE A 23 -20.67 -5.80 8.28
N ASP A 24 -21.50 -6.53 9.03
CA ASP A 24 -22.93 -6.66 8.75
C ASP A 24 -23.74 -5.40 9.12
N GLU A 25 -23.21 -4.56 9.98
CA GLU A 25 -23.84 -3.30 10.42
C GLU A 25 -23.48 -2.12 9.50
N LEU A 26 -22.55 -2.32 8.54
CA LEU A 26 -22.14 -1.25 7.63
C LEU A 26 -23.21 -1.00 6.55
N GLU A 27 -23.32 0.26 6.14
CA GLU A 27 -24.14 0.69 5.01
C GLU A 27 -23.50 0.33 3.68
N ASP A 28 -24.26 0.35 2.59
CA ASP A 28 -23.70 0.19 1.24
C ASP A 28 -22.79 1.37 0.88
N GLY A 29 -21.67 1.07 0.21
CA GLY A 29 -20.65 2.04 -0.14
C GLY A 29 -19.62 2.26 0.99
N TRP A 30 -18.85 3.35 0.87
CA TRP A 30 -17.75 3.64 1.79
C TRP A 30 -18.23 4.09 3.17
N ASN A 31 -17.83 3.33 4.19
CA ASN A 31 -18.04 3.61 5.60
C ASN A 31 -16.74 4.07 6.25
N GLU A 32 -16.75 5.20 6.94
CA GLU A 32 -15.60 5.71 7.69
C GLU A 32 -15.68 5.25 9.15
N LEU A 33 -14.67 4.48 9.60
CA LEU A 33 -14.54 3.93 10.93
C LEU A 33 -13.39 4.59 11.68
N ARG A 34 -13.60 4.91 12.97
CA ARG A 34 -12.64 5.60 13.84
C ARG A 34 -12.29 4.71 15.02
N PRO A 35 -11.13 4.03 14.98
CA PRO A 35 -10.75 3.11 16.04
C PRO A 35 -10.47 3.83 17.37
N GLY A 36 -10.02 5.08 17.34
CA GLY A 36 -9.66 5.81 18.55
C GLY A 36 -8.44 5.20 19.25
N GLY A 37 -8.39 5.30 20.57
CA GLY A 37 -7.25 4.79 21.35
C GLY A 37 -5.96 5.52 20.99
N ASP A 38 -4.89 4.76 20.71
CA ASP A 38 -3.56 5.29 20.40
C ASP A 38 -3.35 5.59 18.91
N THR A 39 -4.40 5.41 18.07
CA THR A 39 -4.32 5.71 16.65
C THR A 39 -4.36 7.22 16.41
N VAL A 40 -3.44 7.69 15.55
CA VAL A 40 -3.30 9.12 15.27
C VAL A 40 -2.55 9.35 13.97
N CYS A 41 -2.82 10.46 13.29
CA CYS A 41 -1.99 10.94 12.19
C CYS A 41 -0.80 11.76 12.68
N SER A 42 0.18 11.98 11.82
CA SER A 42 1.49 12.58 12.14
C SER A 42 1.43 13.93 12.86
N ARG A 43 0.40 14.74 12.59
CA ARG A 43 0.20 16.06 13.22
C ARG A 43 -0.77 16.04 14.40
N GLY A 44 -1.10 14.86 14.93
CA GLY A 44 -2.05 14.71 16.04
C GLY A 44 -3.52 14.77 15.65
N THR A 45 -3.86 14.75 14.36
CA THR A 45 -5.24 14.65 13.90
C THR A 45 -5.77 13.22 14.05
N GLU A 46 -7.09 13.08 14.13
CA GLU A 46 -7.76 11.80 14.31
C GLU A 46 -7.53 10.88 13.10
N PHE A 47 -7.17 9.63 13.35
CA PHE A 47 -7.09 8.58 12.34
C PHE A 47 -8.45 7.93 12.12
N SER A 48 -8.75 7.58 10.89
CA SER A 48 -9.88 6.74 10.50
C SER A 48 -9.48 5.86 9.32
N PHE A 49 -10.20 4.77 9.12
CA PHE A 49 -10.08 3.89 7.97
C PHE A 49 -11.42 3.71 7.27
N PHE A 50 -11.41 3.14 6.07
CA PHE A 50 -12.62 3.03 5.27
C PHE A 50 -12.90 1.59 4.89
N VAL A 51 -14.18 1.25 4.84
CA VAL A 51 -14.64 -0.08 4.44
C VAL A 51 -15.80 0.05 3.47
N ASP A 52 -15.68 -0.63 2.33
CA ASP A 52 -16.77 -0.85 1.40
C ASP A 52 -17.12 -2.33 1.38
N ARG A 53 -18.36 -2.65 1.75
CA ARG A 53 -18.83 -4.03 1.89
C ARG A 53 -19.04 -4.68 0.53
N GLY A 54 -18.40 -5.83 0.30
CA GLY A 54 -18.61 -6.68 -0.86
C GLY A 54 -19.76 -7.66 -0.69
N THR A 55 -19.90 -8.53 -1.68
CA THR A 55 -20.96 -9.56 -1.74
C THR A 55 -20.41 -10.99 -1.71
N VAL A 56 -19.08 -11.14 -1.79
CA VAL A 56 -18.38 -12.44 -1.71
C VAL A 56 -17.49 -12.48 -0.47
N ASP A 57 -17.20 -13.67 0.05
CA ASP A 57 -16.36 -13.86 1.24
C ASP A 57 -14.86 -13.75 0.90
N LYS A 58 -14.48 -12.62 0.32
CA LYS A 58 -13.12 -12.26 -0.06
C LYS A 58 -12.81 -10.84 0.36
N VAL A 59 -11.57 -10.57 0.76
CA VAL A 59 -11.20 -9.29 1.37
C VAL A 59 -9.97 -8.69 0.69
N VAL A 60 -10.04 -7.41 0.33
CA VAL A 60 -8.89 -6.57 0.02
C VAL A 60 -8.51 -5.78 1.26
N ILE A 61 -7.25 -5.88 1.66
CA ILE A 61 -6.62 -5.04 2.69
C ILE A 61 -5.65 -4.13 1.96
N ASP A 62 -6.01 -2.86 1.83
CA ASP A 62 -5.36 -1.90 0.95
C ASP A 62 -4.69 -0.78 1.74
N PHE A 63 -3.36 -0.82 1.76
CA PHE A 63 -2.53 0.20 2.38
C PHE A 63 -2.30 1.36 1.41
N MET A 64 -2.80 2.53 1.76
CA MET A 64 -2.64 3.70 0.90
C MET A 64 -1.20 4.22 0.93
N GLY A 65 -0.76 4.77 -0.19
CA GLY A 65 0.49 5.49 -0.26
C GLY A 65 0.36 6.94 0.15
N GLY A 66 1.47 7.64 0.12
CA GLY A 66 1.47 9.07 0.49
C GLY A 66 2.84 9.62 0.81
N GLY A 67 3.92 9.09 0.24
CA GLY A 67 5.28 9.54 0.47
C GLY A 67 5.86 9.07 1.80
N ALA A 68 6.86 9.80 2.31
CA ALA A 68 7.51 9.51 3.60
C ALA A 68 8.26 10.74 4.11
N CYS A 69 8.56 10.78 5.40
CA CYS A 69 9.38 11.83 5.98
C CYS A 69 10.24 11.32 7.14
N TRP A 70 11.43 11.92 7.35
CA TRP A 70 12.42 11.43 8.30
C TRP A 70 13.32 12.53 8.92
N ASP A 71 13.15 13.79 8.50
CA ASP A 71 13.90 14.94 8.99
C ASP A 71 13.07 16.24 8.94
N ALA A 72 13.64 17.34 9.37
CA ALA A 72 12.95 18.64 9.35
C ALA A 72 12.58 19.11 7.95
N ALA A 73 13.36 18.77 6.93
CA ALA A 73 13.11 19.18 5.54
C ALA A 73 11.95 18.39 4.93
N THR A 74 11.94 17.09 5.13
CA THR A 74 10.92 16.19 4.57
C THR A 74 9.62 16.19 5.37
N CYS A 75 9.67 16.44 6.69
CA CYS A 75 8.52 16.50 7.58
C CYS A 75 7.94 17.91 7.77
N GLY A 76 8.62 18.95 7.28
CA GLY A 76 8.24 20.35 7.50
C GLY A 76 6.84 20.69 6.98
N ALA A 77 6.06 21.48 7.74
CA ALA A 77 4.66 21.79 7.41
C ALA A 77 4.49 22.59 6.11
N ALA A 78 5.53 23.33 5.69
CA ALA A 78 5.44 24.18 4.50
C ALA A 78 5.51 23.37 3.18
N ASN A 79 6.21 22.24 3.19
CA ASN A 79 6.43 21.38 2.02
C ASN A 79 6.68 19.93 2.45
N PRO A 80 5.71 19.26 3.08
CA PRO A 80 5.90 17.88 3.52
C PRO A 80 6.06 16.95 2.32
N LEU A 81 6.93 15.96 2.41
CA LEU A 81 7.06 14.89 1.40
C LEU A 81 6.10 13.72 1.67
N PHE A 82 5.04 13.96 2.42
CA PHE A 82 4.05 12.92 2.74
C PHE A 82 2.66 13.52 2.98
N ILE A 83 1.63 12.68 2.86
CA ILE A 83 0.26 13.01 3.28
C ILE A 83 0.18 12.90 4.81
N ASP A 84 -0.27 13.96 5.48
CA ASP A 84 -0.28 14.08 6.93
C ASP A 84 -1.69 14.03 7.57
N ALA A 85 -2.73 13.77 6.75
CA ALA A 85 -4.12 13.69 7.17
C ALA A 85 -4.92 12.66 6.37
N VAL A 86 -6.05 12.21 6.91
CA VAL A 86 -6.97 11.25 6.26
C VAL A 86 -7.88 11.92 5.23
N ASP A 87 -8.08 13.24 5.33
CA ASP A 87 -9.04 13.97 4.48
C ASP A 87 -8.87 13.79 2.97
N PRO A 88 -7.64 13.77 2.40
CA PRO A 88 -7.46 13.54 0.97
C PRO A 88 -8.03 12.19 0.49
N PHE A 89 -7.89 11.14 1.29
CA PHE A 89 -8.45 9.81 0.97
C PHE A 89 -9.97 9.80 1.08
N ARG A 90 -10.51 10.43 2.11
CA ARG A 90 -11.96 10.60 2.28
C ARG A 90 -12.58 11.30 1.08
N GLU A 91 -11.97 12.38 0.60
CA GLU A 91 -12.45 13.12 -0.56
C GLU A 91 -12.39 12.27 -1.83
N ALA A 92 -11.31 11.53 -2.05
CA ALA A 92 -11.13 10.68 -3.23
C ALA A 92 -12.13 9.53 -3.28
N LEU A 93 -12.36 8.84 -2.17
CA LEU A 93 -13.33 7.73 -2.09
C LEU A 93 -14.77 8.19 -2.32
N HIS A 94 -15.07 9.47 -2.10
CA HIS A 94 -16.39 10.08 -2.39
C HIS A 94 -16.44 10.85 -3.72
N GLY A 95 -15.52 10.56 -4.65
CA GLY A 95 -15.50 11.14 -5.99
C GLY A 95 -14.85 12.53 -6.08
N GLY A 96 -14.11 12.95 -5.05
CA GLY A 96 -13.22 14.10 -5.09
C GLY A 96 -11.87 13.76 -5.70
N SER A 97 -11.07 14.79 -6.02
CA SER A 97 -9.69 14.60 -6.48
C SER A 97 -8.73 14.67 -5.31
N ILE A 98 -7.77 13.76 -5.23
CA ILE A 98 -6.61 13.95 -4.33
C ILE A 98 -5.72 15.02 -4.93
N ILE A 99 -5.52 16.11 -4.18
CA ILE A 99 -4.49 17.11 -4.48
C ILE A 99 -3.22 16.61 -3.79
N GLY A 100 -2.32 16.03 -4.57
CA GLY A 100 -1.07 15.49 -4.04
C GLY A 100 0.00 16.55 -3.81
N PHE A 101 1.11 16.11 -3.29
CA PHE A 101 2.28 16.85 -2.84
C PHE A 101 2.84 17.86 -3.81
N GLY A 102 3.32 19.00 -3.27
CA GLY A 102 4.37 19.87 -3.79
C GLY A 102 4.37 20.17 -5.30
N THR A 103 4.79 21.29 -5.65
CA THR A 103 4.68 22.00 -6.95
C THR A 103 5.12 21.24 -8.22
N SER A 104 5.39 19.94 -8.21
CA SER A 104 5.83 19.24 -9.43
C SER A 104 5.72 17.72 -9.47
N GLY A 105 4.84 17.09 -8.71
CA GLY A 105 4.72 15.65 -8.82
C GLY A 105 3.75 15.06 -7.80
N SER A 106 2.49 15.15 -8.09
CA SER A 106 1.44 14.48 -7.31
C SER A 106 1.60 12.96 -7.44
N ILE A 107 1.76 12.26 -6.33
CA ILE A 107 1.67 10.79 -6.27
C ILE A 107 0.30 10.33 -6.79
N TYR A 108 -0.72 11.18 -6.61
CA TYR A 108 -2.04 11.04 -7.17
C TYR A 108 -2.32 12.26 -8.04
N ASP A 109 -1.99 12.18 -9.34
CA ASP A 109 -2.29 13.24 -10.28
C ASP A 109 -3.80 13.36 -10.45
N ARG A 110 -4.35 14.49 -10.05
CA ARG A 110 -5.70 15.04 -10.27
C ARG A 110 -6.74 14.06 -10.83
N GLY A 111 -7.04 12.98 -10.12
CA GLY A 111 -8.06 12.02 -10.52
C GLY A 111 -8.89 11.55 -9.33
N THR A 112 -10.13 11.19 -9.57
CA THR A 112 -10.89 10.28 -8.72
C THR A 112 -10.20 8.93 -8.74
N PHE A 113 -10.31 8.15 -7.67
CA PHE A 113 -9.93 6.76 -7.72
C PHE A 113 -10.73 6.02 -8.79
N GLY A 114 -10.01 5.36 -9.71
CA GLY A 114 -10.49 4.43 -10.70
C GLY A 114 -9.98 3.02 -10.38
N GLY A 115 -9.64 2.25 -11.41
CA GLY A 115 -9.05 0.93 -11.25
C GLY A 115 -9.88 0.02 -10.33
N ILE A 116 -9.25 -0.53 -9.29
CA ILE A 116 -9.94 -1.45 -8.35
C ILE A 116 -11.05 -0.81 -7.52
N TYR A 117 -11.10 0.53 -7.45
CA TYR A 117 -12.15 1.26 -6.73
C TYR A 117 -13.43 1.47 -7.56
N ASP A 118 -13.36 1.33 -8.89
CA ASP A 118 -14.55 1.42 -9.76
C ASP A 118 -15.33 0.10 -9.78
N ARG A 119 -16.28 -0.01 -8.86
CA ARG A 119 -17.14 -1.19 -8.73
C ARG A 119 -18.23 -1.30 -9.80
N GLU A 120 -18.47 -0.23 -10.57
CA GLU A 120 -19.42 -0.26 -11.68
C GLU A 120 -18.84 -0.99 -12.91
N ARG A 121 -17.52 -1.12 -12.98
CA ARG A 121 -16.87 -1.86 -14.06
C ARG A 121 -17.07 -3.36 -13.91
N SER A 122 -17.59 -3.98 -14.98
CA SER A 122 -17.81 -5.43 -15.01
C SER A 122 -16.51 -6.25 -15.11
N ASP A 123 -15.41 -5.63 -15.58
CA ASP A 123 -14.09 -6.21 -15.72
C ASP A 123 -13.15 -5.93 -14.52
N ASN A 124 -13.63 -5.26 -13.48
CA ASN A 124 -12.89 -5.13 -12.23
C ASN A 124 -12.94 -6.46 -11.44
N PRO A 125 -11.82 -7.18 -11.28
CA PRO A 125 -11.79 -8.48 -10.61
C PRO A 125 -12.11 -8.41 -9.11
N LEU A 126 -12.02 -7.22 -8.51
CA LEU A 126 -12.27 -7.00 -7.08
C LEU A 126 -13.63 -6.34 -6.79
N ARG A 127 -14.47 -6.12 -7.80
CA ARG A 127 -15.73 -5.37 -7.68
C ARG A 127 -16.69 -5.91 -6.60
N ASP A 128 -16.66 -7.22 -6.36
CA ASP A 128 -17.55 -7.90 -5.43
C ASP A 128 -16.90 -8.24 -4.08
N TRP A 129 -15.59 -7.93 -3.89
CA TRP A 129 -14.86 -8.17 -2.66
C TRP A 129 -15.16 -7.12 -1.59
N HIS A 130 -15.03 -7.48 -0.31
CA HIS A 130 -14.93 -6.49 0.76
C HIS A 130 -13.62 -5.72 0.59
N HIS A 131 -13.67 -4.39 0.71
CA HIS A 131 -12.49 -3.55 0.53
C HIS A 131 -12.24 -2.73 1.79
N VAL A 132 -11.14 -3.01 2.48
CA VAL A 132 -10.69 -2.31 3.68
C VAL A 132 -9.50 -1.44 3.32
N VAL A 133 -9.69 -0.13 3.37
CA VAL A 133 -8.67 0.87 3.01
C VAL A 133 -8.06 1.43 4.28
N ILE A 134 -6.73 1.34 4.39
CA ILE A 134 -5.91 1.88 5.47
C ILE A 134 -5.24 3.16 4.98
N PRO A 135 -5.77 4.35 5.30
CA PRO A 135 -5.18 5.60 4.86
C PRO A 135 -3.79 5.83 5.41
N TYR A 136 -2.99 6.54 4.65
CA TYR A 136 -1.66 6.95 5.04
C TYR A 136 -1.65 8.39 5.58
N CYS A 137 -1.10 8.59 6.76
CA CYS A 137 -0.99 9.94 7.34
C CYS A 137 0.14 10.09 8.37
N THR A 138 1.13 9.18 8.36
CA THR A 138 2.13 9.08 9.43
C THR A 138 3.57 9.25 8.98
N GLY A 139 3.84 9.28 7.67
CA GLY A 139 5.16 9.55 7.11
C GLY A 139 6.19 8.43 7.25
N ASP A 140 5.79 7.20 7.58
CA ASP A 140 6.61 6.09 8.05
C ASP A 140 6.35 4.75 7.34
N VAL A 141 5.79 4.81 6.14
CA VAL A 141 5.42 3.67 5.28
C VAL A 141 4.58 2.58 5.96
N HIS A 142 3.75 2.95 6.95
CA HIS A 142 2.94 2.08 7.82
C HIS A 142 3.74 1.21 8.82
N TRP A 143 5.02 1.49 9.05
CA TRP A 143 5.91 0.67 9.87
C TRP A 143 6.23 1.27 11.24
N GLY A 144 6.06 2.60 11.40
CA GLY A 144 6.55 3.34 12.54
C GLY A 144 5.72 3.20 13.81
N ASP A 145 6.41 3.23 14.94
CA ASP A 145 5.85 3.41 16.29
C ASP A 145 6.76 4.32 17.11
N ALA A 146 6.82 5.60 16.72
CA ALA A 146 7.68 6.61 17.34
C ALA A 146 7.00 7.98 17.40
N ARG A 147 7.47 8.80 18.32
CA ARG A 147 7.27 10.24 18.30
C ARG A 147 8.63 10.90 18.13
N GLN A 148 8.77 11.75 17.14
CA GLN A 148 10.00 12.47 16.83
C GLN A 148 9.79 13.97 16.90
N ASP A 149 10.85 14.70 17.23
CA ASP A 149 10.94 16.14 17.07
C ASP A 149 12.10 16.42 16.09
N TYR A 150 11.76 16.93 14.94
CA TYR A 150 12.70 17.30 13.90
C TYR A 150 12.87 18.83 13.90
N ASP A 151 13.78 19.33 14.72
CA ASP A 151 14.07 20.78 14.86
C ASP A 151 12.82 21.62 15.18
N GLY A 152 11.99 21.15 16.12
CA GLY A 152 10.73 21.79 16.52
C GLY A 152 9.51 21.36 15.70
N VAL A 153 9.67 20.42 14.76
CA VAL A 153 8.57 19.79 14.03
C VAL A 153 8.24 18.44 14.67
N ALA A 154 7.22 18.43 15.53
CA ALA A 154 6.77 17.20 16.18
C ALA A 154 5.97 16.33 15.20
N ILE A 155 6.36 15.05 15.10
CA ILE A 155 5.74 14.06 14.21
C ILE A 155 5.42 12.80 14.99
N GLU A 156 4.19 12.33 14.85
CA GLU A 156 3.72 11.03 15.33
C GLU A 156 3.88 9.99 14.21
N HIS A 157 4.98 9.25 14.21
CA HIS A 157 5.16 8.09 13.33
C HIS A 157 4.43 6.89 13.94
N ARG A 158 3.13 6.79 13.68
CA ARG A 158 2.23 5.79 14.29
C ARG A 158 1.59 4.86 13.25
N GLY A 159 2.24 4.66 12.11
CA GLY A 159 1.73 3.83 11.03
C GLY A 159 1.49 2.39 11.45
N ALA A 160 2.39 1.79 12.22
CA ALA A 160 2.20 0.44 12.75
C ALA A 160 1.04 0.35 13.76
N VAL A 161 0.84 1.37 14.57
CA VAL A 161 -0.27 1.41 15.54
C VAL A 161 -1.61 1.49 14.81
N ASN A 162 -1.68 2.35 13.79
CA ASN A 162 -2.87 2.49 12.96
C ASN A 162 -3.18 1.19 12.20
N ALA A 163 -2.16 0.58 11.57
CA ALA A 163 -2.31 -0.68 10.85
C ALA A 163 -2.82 -1.81 11.75
N ARG A 164 -2.23 -1.99 12.94
CA ARG A 164 -2.68 -3.01 13.91
C ARG A 164 -4.14 -2.81 14.34
N ALA A 165 -4.57 -1.57 14.54
CA ALA A 165 -5.95 -1.28 14.91
C ALA A 165 -6.94 -1.68 13.82
N VAL A 166 -6.59 -1.43 12.54
CA VAL A 166 -7.43 -1.84 11.40
C VAL A 166 -7.39 -3.36 11.22
N LEU A 167 -6.23 -4.00 11.29
CA LEU A 167 -6.12 -5.45 11.21
C LEU A 167 -6.88 -6.16 12.34
N ALA A 168 -6.89 -5.61 13.55
CA ALA A 168 -7.70 -6.16 14.65
C ALA A 168 -9.21 -6.12 14.31
N TRP A 169 -9.68 -5.06 13.65
CA TRP A 169 -11.05 -5.00 13.15
C TRP A 169 -11.30 -6.04 12.03
N VAL A 170 -10.37 -6.18 11.09
CA VAL A 170 -10.45 -7.20 10.02
C VAL A 170 -10.56 -8.60 10.63
N TYR A 171 -9.69 -8.94 11.56
CA TYR A 171 -9.68 -10.27 12.21
C TYR A 171 -10.96 -10.56 13.02
N ALA A 172 -11.57 -9.52 13.60
CA ALA A 172 -12.83 -9.68 14.32
C ALA A 172 -14.05 -9.86 13.39
N ASN A 173 -13.95 -9.40 12.13
CA ASN A 173 -15.07 -9.40 11.19
C ASN A 173 -15.03 -10.47 10.11
N PHE A 174 -13.85 -11.00 9.81
CA PHE A 174 -13.64 -12.02 8.78
C PHE A 174 -12.93 -13.22 9.42
N SER A 175 -13.68 -14.24 9.82
CA SER A 175 -13.11 -15.37 10.59
C SER A 175 -12.36 -16.39 9.72
N ALA A 176 -12.78 -16.59 8.47
CA ALA A 176 -12.18 -17.55 7.54
C ALA A 176 -12.57 -17.16 6.09
N PRO A 177 -12.12 -16.02 5.58
CA PRO A 177 -12.45 -15.61 4.22
C PRO A 177 -11.85 -16.60 3.20
N GLU A 178 -12.52 -16.76 2.06
CA GLU A 178 -12.05 -17.66 0.99
C GLU A 178 -10.69 -17.24 0.44
N GLN A 179 -10.43 -15.93 0.36
CA GLN A 179 -9.19 -15.35 -0.15
C GLN A 179 -8.96 -13.93 0.38
N ILE A 180 -7.71 -13.57 0.58
CA ILE A 180 -7.33 -12.21 0.97
C ILE A 180 -6.28 -11.68 -0.01
N LEU A 181 -6.49 -10.45 -0.49
CA LEU A 181 -5.47 -9.65 -1.16
C LEU A 181 -4.96 -8.59 -0.18
N VAL A 182 -3.68 -8.61 0.14
CA VAL A 182 -2.99 -7.54 0.86
C VAL A 182 -2.22 -6.72 -0.15
N THR A 183 -2.57 -5.48 -0.30
CA THR A 183 -1.98 -4.63 -1.35
C THR A 183 -1.77 -3.21 -0.87
N GLY A 184 -1.18 -2.39 -1.71
CA GLY A 184 -1.02 -0.97 -1.45
C GLY A 184 -0.12 -0.29 -2.47
N CYS A 185 -0.39 1.00 -2.68
CA CYS A 185 0.33 1.85 -3.62
C CYS A 185 1.47 2.60 -2.91
N SER A 186 2.65 2.73 -3.55
CA SER A 186 3.75 3.58 -3.06
C SER A 186 4.19 3.18 -1.64
N ALA A 187 4.20 4.10 -0.67
CA ALA A 187 4.44 3.78 0.75
C ALA A 187 3.55 2.60 1.24
N GLY A 188 2.37 2.42 0.66
CA GLY A 188 1.48 1.31 0.95
C GLY A 188 1.97 -0.04 0.39
N SER A 189 2.77 -0.05 -0.67
CA SER A 189 3.47 -1.25 -1.13
C SER A 189 4.35 -1.83 -0.03
N LEU A 190 5.15 -0.96 0.63
CA LEU A 190 5.98 -1.34 1.78
C LEU A 190 5.13 -1.74 3.00
N GLY A 191 4.01 -1.05 3.24
CA GLY A 191 3.03 -1.47 4.24
C GLY A 191 2.49 -2.85 3.96
N SER A 192 2.11 -3.14 2.71
CA SER A 192 1.51 -4.42 2.31
C SER A 192 2.43 -5.61 2.53
N ILE A 193 3.72 -5.51 2.19
CA ILE A 193 4.65 -6.64 2.39
C ILE A 193 4.89 -6.89 3.88
N LEU A 194 5.08 -5.87 4.70
CA LEU A 194 5.28 -6.04 6.13
C LEU A 194 4.09 -6.76 6.77
N TRP A 195 2.89 -6.20 6.58
CA TRP A 195 1.68 -6.66 7.25
C TRP A 195 1.09 -7.93 6.65
N SER A 196 1.49 -8.32 5.43
CA SER A 196 1.09 -9.61 4.85
C SER A 196 1.52 -10.80 5.70
N ALA A 197 2.66 -10.71 6.38
CA ALA A 197 3.13 -11.76 7.29
C ALA A 197 2.16 -11.99 8.46
N ASP A 198 1.67 -10.90 9.10
CA ASP A 198 0.69 -10.99 10.18
C ASP A 198 -0.64 -11.57 9.68
N VAL A 199 -1.08 -11.15 8.48
CA VAL A 199 -2.31 -11.67 7.86
C VAL A 199 -2.16 -13.16 7.55
N MET A 200 -1.05 -13.59 6.95
CA MET A 200 -0.76 -14.99 6.66
C MET A 200 -0.67 -15.84 7.93
N GLN A 201 -0.08 -15.29 9.00
CA GLN A 201 0.00 -15.95 10.31
C GLN A 201 -1.38 -16.10 10.96
N HIS A 202 -2.24 -15.09 10.80
CA HIS A 202 -3.60 -15.12 11.38
C HIS A 202 -4.55 -16.07 10.63
N TYR A 203 -4.38 -16.19 9.31
CA TYR A 203 -5.22 -17.01 8.43
C TYR A 203 -4.45 -18.17 7.78
N PRO A 204 -4.03 -19.18 8.55
CA PRO A 204 -3.16 -20.24 8.05
C PRO A 204 -3.80 -21.13 6.98
N ASP A 205 -5.13 -21.17 6.92
CA ASP A 205 -5.90 -22.00 5.97
C ASP A 205 -6.50 -21.17 4.80
N THR A 206 -6.30 -19.86 4.78
CA THR A 206 -6.78 -18.96 3.72
C THR A 206 -5.64 -18.64 2.75
N GLN A 207 -5.92 -18.65 1.46
CA GLN A 207 -4.97 -18.14 0.49
C GLN A 207 -4.83 -16.63 0.61
N VAL A 208 -3.63 -16.17 0.94
CA VAL A 208 -3.28 -14.76 1.00
C VAL A 208 -2.34 -14.43 -0.15
N ILE A 209 -2.70 -13.43 -0.93
CA ILE A 209 -1.89 -12.87 -2.00
C ILE A 209 -1.43 -11.49 -1.54
N GLN A 210 -0.14 -11.20 -1.68
CA GLN A 210 0.38 -9.84 -1.52
C GLN A 210 0.75 -9.27 -2.89
N LEU A 211 0.35 -8.02 -3.15
CA LEU A 211 0.76 -7.27 -4.32
C LEU A 211 1.19 -5.85 -3.92
N GLY A 212 2.48 -5.58 -3.96
CA GLY A 212 3.02 -4.23 -3.78
C GLY A 212 2.95 -3.45 -5.09
N ASP A 213 2.29 -2.29 -5.07
CA ASP A 213 2.11 -1.44 -6.24
C ASP A 213 3.00 -0.20 -6.16
N SER A 214 4.05 -0.20 -6.99
CA SER A 214 4.93 0.95 -7.21
C SER A 214 5.70 1.43 -5.97
N ASP A 215 6.29 0.51 -5.24
CA ASP A 215 7.48 0.70 -4.43
C ASP A 215 8.26 -0.62 -4.38
N ALA A 216 9.40 -0.64 -5.08
CA ALA A 216 10.30 -1.79 -5.14
C ALA A 216 11.20 -1.91 -3.89
N GLY A 217 11.15 -0.94 -2.99
CA GLY A 217 12.02 -0.90 -1.82
C GLY A 217 13.48 -0.57 -2.13
N VAL A 218 13.74 0.14 -3.24
CA VAL A 218 15.09 0.64 -3.58
C VAL A 218 15.44 1.82 -2.68
N ILE A 219 16.14 1.53 -1.60
CA ILE A 219 16.48 2.44 -0.52
C ILE A 219 18.00 2.42 -0.31
N THR A 220 18.61 3.57 -0.04
CA THR A 220 20.06 3.65 0.16
C THR A 220 20.49 3.00 1.48
N ASP A 221 21.72 2.46 1.51
CA ASP A 221 22.31 1.93 2.74
C ASP A 221 22.46 2.99 3.84
N GLU A 222 22.67 4.25 3.45
CA GLU A 222 22.76 5.36 4.39
C GLU A 222 21.40 5.59 5.07
N PHE A 223 20.32 5.63 4.29
CA PHE A 223 18.96 5.78 4.82
C PHE A 223 18.59 4.66 5.80
N TYR A 224 18.89 3.40 5.46
CA TYR A 224 18.64 2.27 6.37
C TYR A 224 19.37 2.40 7.70
N ARG A 225 20.58 2.98 7.72
CA ARG A 225 21.39 3.12 8.95
C ARG A 225 21.04 4.37 9.78
N GLU A 226 20.70 5.48 9.10
CA GLU A 226 20.64 6.80 9.76
C GLU A 226 19.20 7.28 9.98
N ASP A 227 18.30 7.04 9.04
CA ASP A 227 16.97 7.64 9.03
C ASP A 227 15.86 6.63 9.33
N PHE A 228 15.91 5.43 8.74
CA PHE A 228 14.91 4.38 8.97
C PHE A 228 14.70 4.05 10.46
N PRO A 229 15.75 3.99 11.31
CA PRO A 229 15.59 3.74 12.74
C PRO A 229 14.77 4.80 13.50
N ARG A 230 14.65 6.02 12.96
CA ARG A 230 13.85 7.09 13.56
C ARG A 230 12.37 6.78 13.64
N TRP A 231 11.89 5.91 12.75
CA TRP A 231 10.51 5.44 12.77
C TRP A 231 10.22 4.40 13.85
N ASN A 232 11.27 3.80 14.46
CA ASN A 232 11.12 2.69 15.41
C ASN A 232 10.23 1.57 14.85
N ALA A 233 10.59 1.07 13.65
CA ALA A 233 9.81 0.08 12.91
C ALA A 233 9.94 -1.35 13.46
N GLU A 234 11.01 -1.65 14.22
CA GLU A 234 11.30 -3.00 14.75
C GLU A 234 10.13 -3.67 15.50
N PRO A 235 9.32 -2.95 16.31
CA PRO A 235 8.16 -3.55 16.95
C PRO A 235 7.06 -4.05 16.00
N ALA A 236 7.13 -3.64 14.72
CA ALA A 236 6.23 -4.12 13.68
C ALA A 236 6.79 -5.31 12.90
N TYR A 237 8.06 -5.64 13.06
CA TYR A 237 8.67 -6.76 12.33
C TYR A 237 8.02 -8.09 12.72
N PRO A 238 7.75 -8.97 11.77
CA PRO A 238 7.19 -10.29 12.03
C PRO A 238 8.28 -11.25 12.56
N THR A 239 8.74 -11.00 13.80
CA THR A 239 9.85 -11.72 14.43
C THR A 239 9.57 -13.20 14.70
N PHE A 240 8.34 -13.66 14.51
CA PHE A 240 7.99 -15.08 14.44
C PHE A 240 8.57 -15.77 13.19
N ILE A 241 9.04 -14.99 12.19
CA ILE A 241 9.89 -15.44 11.08
C ILE A 241 11.35 -15.16 11.49
N PRO A 242 12.16 -16.19 11.83
CA PRO A 242 13.49 -15.96 12.42
C PRO A 242 14.42 -15.09 11.57
N ALA A 243 14.32 -15.15 10.24
CA ALA A 243 15.11 -14.34 9.32
C ALA A 243 14.80 -12.84 9.41
N LEU A 244 13.67 -12.45 10.00
CA LEU A 244 13.24 -11.06 10.17
C LEU A 244 13.36 -10.59 11.64
N ALA A 245 14.01 -11.35 12.50
CA ALA A 245 14.26 -10.98 13.90
C ALA A 245 15.56 -10.18 14.08
N GLU A 246 16.07 -9.58 13.04
CA GLU A 246 17.30 -8.76 13.05
C GLU A 246 17.00 -7.29 13.37
N PRO A 247 17.98 -6.53 13.88
CA PRO A 247 17.81 -5.11 14.18
C PRO A 247 17.47 -4.26 12.95
N SER A 248 16.84 -3.12 13.19
CA SER A 248 16.63 -2.09 12.18
C SER A 248 17.95 -1.70 11.49
N GLY A 249 17.91 -1.52 10.17
CA GLY A 249 19.08 -1.22 9.36
C GLY A 249 19.91 -2.43 8.93
N ALA A 250 19.70 -3.63 9.50
CA ALA A 250 20.31 -4.87 9.03
C ALA A 250 19.51 -5.49 7.88
N LEU A 251 18.18 -5.32 7.88
CA LEU A 251 17.28 -5.85 6.87
C LEU A 251 17.04 -4.86 5.74
N ARG A 252 16.82 -5.40 4.55
CA ARG A 252 16.38 -4.69 3.35
C ARG A 252 14.95 -5.13 2.99
N ILE A 253 14.28 -4.40 2.13
CA ILE A 253 12.92 -4.75 1.71
C ILE A 253 12.87 -6.11 1.03
N GLU A 254 13.90 -6.46 0.25
CA GLU A 254 14.04 -7.77 -0.37
C GLU A 254 14.01 -8.91 0.65
N ASP A 255 14.60 -8.71 1.82
CA ASP A 255 14.64 -9.74 2.88
C ASP A 255 13.25 -10.09 3.38
N PHE A 256 12.33 -9.11 3.43
CA PHE A 256 10.94 -9.37 3.78
C PHE A 256 10.21 -10.20 2.73
N TYR A 257 10.37 -9.88 1.43
CA TYR A 257 9.79 -10.69 0.35
C TYR A 257 10.29 -12.13 0.39
N VAL A 258 11.61 -12.32 0.50
CA VAL A 258 12.25 -13.63 0.54
C VAL A 258 11.83 -14.43 1.77
N ALA A 259 11.89 -13.81 2.96
CA ALA A 259 11.58 -14.51 4.21
C ALA A 259 10.09 -14.86 4.34
N ILE A 260 9.19 -13.96 3.94
CA ILE A 260 7.74 -14.19 3.96
C ILE A 260 7.36 -15.24 2.92
N GLY A 261 7.88 -15.15 1.69
CA GLY A 261 7.66 -16.15 0.66
C GLY A 261 8.10 -17.55 1.09
N ALA A 262 9.30 -17.65 1.68
CA ALA A 262 9.83 -18.92 2.18
C ALA A 262 9.00 -19.48 3.35
N GLN A 263 8.50 -18.62 4.26
CA GLN A 263 7.69 -19.03 5.41
C GLN A 263 6.30 -19.52 4.99
N TYR A 264 5.72 -18.93 3.95
CA TYR A 264 4.35 -19.19 3.50
C TYR A 264 4.30 -19.64 2.03
N PRO A 265 4.82 -20.84 1.69
CA PRO A 265 4.97 -21.27 0.30
C PRO A 265 3.65 -21.53 -0.44
N THR A 266 2.52 -21.61 0.26
CA THR A 266 1.18 -21.74 -0.32
C THR A 266 0.52 -20.38 -0.63
N ASN A 267 1.11 -19.29 -0.12
CA ASN A 267 0.72 -17.93 -0.40
C ASN A 267 1.62 -17.34 -1.50
N PHE A 268 1.34 -16.15 -1.96
CA PHE A 268 2.09 -15.54 -3.04
C PHE A 268 2.43 -14.08 -2.74
N VAL A 269 3.65 -13.67 -3.03
CA VAL A 269 4.10 -12.28 -2.90
C VAL A 269 4.47 -11.73 -4.28
N SER A 270 4.15 -10.47 -4.55
CA SER A 270 4.34 -9.92 -5.88
C SER A 270 4.53 -8.40 -5.89
N GLN A 271 5.04 -7.88 -7.02
CA GLN A 271 5.22 -6.44 -7.20
C GLN A 271 4.80 -5.99 -8.60
N PHE A 272 4.22 -4.79 -8.66
CA PHE A 272 4.10 -3.99 -9.88
C PHE A 272 5.05 -2.79 -9.78
N ASN A 273 5.88 -2.56 -10.79
CA ASN A 273 6.73 -1.37 -10.89
C ASN A 273 6.93 -0.99 -12.35
N SER A 274 6.57 0.22 -12.76
CA SER A 274 6.94 0.68 -14.11
C SER A 274 8.47 0.79 -14.25
N ALA A 275 8.97 0.48 -15.44
CA ALA A 275 10.41 0.43 -15.71
C ALA A 275 11.16 1.73 -15.37
N PHE A 276 10.49 2.87 -15.52
CA PHE A 276 11.00 4.22 -15.24
C PHE A 276 10.01 5.03 -14.41
N ASP A 277 9.49 4.43 -13.34
CA ASP A 277 8.53 5.07 -12.42
C ASP A 277 8.86 6.55 -12.17
N SER A 278 7.84 7.40 -12.20
CA SER A 278 8.03 8.85 -12.11
C SER A 278 8.28 9.37 -10.68
N THR A 279 8.05 8.56 -9.67
CA THR A 279 8.04 8.96 -8.26
C THR A 279 9.16 8.30 -7.44
N GLN A 280 9.34 7.00 -7.57
CA GLN A 280 10.33 6.25 -6.77
C GLN A 280 11.77 6.76 -6.96
N PRO A 281 12.25 7.13 -8.19
CA PRO A 281 13.58 7.71 -8.36
C PRO A 281 13.78 9.04 -7.63
N ILE A 282 12.70 9.84 -7.44
CA ILE A 282 12.75 11.08 -6.68
C ILE A 282 13.04 10.81 -5.21
N PHE A 283 12.32 9.87 -4.60
CA PHE A 283 12.57 9.46 -3.21
C PHE A 283 13.97 8.86 -3.05
N TYR A 284 14.39 8.02 -3.99
CA TYR A 284 15.74 7.46 -3.99
C TYR A 284 16.82 8.55 -4.01
N ALA A 285 16.64 9.60 -4.83
CA ALA A 285 17.54 10.75 -4.85
C ALA A 285 17.51 11.55 -3.53
N VAL A 286 16.35 11.76 -2.93
CA VAL A 286 16.23 12.46 -1.63
C VAL A 286 16.90 11.66 -0.52
N MET A 287 16.93 10.33 -0.61
CA MET A 287 17.69 9.43 0.28
C MET A 287 19.20 9.36 -0.05
N GLY A 288 19.70 10.17 -0.98
CA GLY A 288 21.12 10.23 -1.37
C GLY A 288 21.52 9.28 -2.49
N GLY A 289 20.60 8.59 -3.13
CA GLY A 289 20.84 7.70 -4.26
C GLY A 289 20.93 8.43 -5.60
N ASP A 290 21.29 7.71 -6.67
CA ASP A 290 21.28 8.21 -8.04
C ASP A 290 19.95 7.86 -8.73
N ALA A 291 19.11 8.86 -8.95
CA ALA A 291 17.81 8.67 -9.62
C ALA A 291 17.93 7.98 -10.99
N GLN A 292 19.04 8.15 -11.72
CA GLN A 292 19.26 7.51 -13.02
C GLN A 292 19.58 6.00 -12.87
N ALA A 293 20.16 5.60 -11.75
CA ALA A 293 20.44 4.19 -11.46
C ALA A 293 19.21 3.43 -10.95
N TRP A 294 18.16 4.12 -10.48
CA TRP A 294 17.02 3.51 -9.81
C TRP A 294 16.39 2.34 -10.59
N SER A 295 16.15 2.50 -11.90
CA SER A 295 15.57 1.44 -12.73
C SER A 295 16.42 0.16 -12.77
N THR A 296 17.74 0.31 -12.78
CA THR A 296 18.69 -0.80 -12.73
C THR A 296 18.67 -1.48 -11.37
N GLU A 297 18.69 -0.70 -10.30
CA GLU A 297 18.61 -1.21 -8.92
C GLU A 297 17.28 -1.93 -8.65
N MET A 298 16.15 -1.36 -9.10
CA MET A 298 14.85 -1.98 -9.02
C MET A 298 14.82 -3.37 -9.69
N ARG A 299 15.34 -3.46 -10.92
CA ARG A 299 15.41 -4.75 -11.64
C ARG A 299 16.30 -5.76 -10.94
N ALA A 300 17.44 -5.31 -10.41
CA ALA A 300 18.36 -6.17 -9.64
C ALA A 300 17.71 -6.70 -8.37
N SER A 301 16.94 -5.85 -7.65
CA SER A 301 16.17 -6.25 -6.47
C SER A 301 15.12 -7.32 -6.82
N LEU A 302 14.32 -7.08 -7.87
CA LEU A 302 13.32 -8.06 -8.33
C LEU A 302 13.94 -9.39 -8.75
N ASP A 303 15.13 -9.37 -9.39
CA ASP A 303 15.84 -10.56 -9.80
C ASP A 303 16.40 -11.33 -8.59
N ALA A 304 16.88 -10.61 -7.57
CA ALA A 304 17.37 -11.21 -6.33
C ALA A 304 16.23 -11.91 -5.56
N ILE A 305 15.05 -11.27 -5.45
CA ILE A 305 13.89 -11.88 -4.82
C ILE A 305 13.45 -13.13 -5.60
N ALA A 306 13.30 -13.03 -6.92
CA ALA A 306 12.88 -14.15 -7.78
C ALA A 306 13.86 -15.33 -7.78
N ALA A 307 15.15 -15.07 -7.57
CA ALA A 307 16.15 -16.13 -7.44
C ALA A 307 16.13 -16.83 -6.06
N ALA A 308 15.57 -16.19 -5.06
CA ALA A 308 15.60 -16.65 -3.67
C ALA A 308 14.27 -17.26 -3.20
N THR A 309 13.16 -17.06 -3.93
CA THR A 309 11.85 -17.59 -3.55
C THR A 309 10.99 -17.96 -4.76
N ASP A 310 10.33 -19.14 -4.71
CA ASP A 310 9.57 -19.70 -5.83
C ASP A 310 8.17 -19.11 -6.00
N ASN A 311 7.63 -18.44 -4.96
CA ASN A 311 6.29 -17.87 -4.94
C ASN A 311 6.31 -16.34 -5.04
N PHE A 312 7.14 -15.83 -5.95
CA PHE A 312 7.24 -14.41 -6.27
C PHE A 312 7.13 -14.16 -7.77
N ALA A 313 6.39 -13.12 -8.14
CA ALA A 313 6.39 -12.59 -9.50
C ALA A 313 6.34 -11.07 -9.52
N ALA A 314 6.88 -10.48 -10.59
CA ALA A 314 6.84 -9.05 -10.82
C ALA A 314 6.22 -8.73 -12.18
N PHE A 315 5.39 -7.68 -12.21
CA PHE A 315 4.91 -7.07 -13.43
C PHE A 315 5.63 -5.73 -13.66
N VAL A 316 6.41 -5.63 -14.74
CA VAL A 316 7.22 -4.44 -15.03
C VAL A 316 6.87 -3.93 -16.43
N PRO A 317 5.88 -3.03 -16.58
CA PRO A 317 5.57 -2.42 -17.87
C PRO A 317 6.60 -1.36 -18.26
N ALA A 318 6.60 -1.00 -19.54
CA ALA A 318 7.29 0.20 -20.02
C ALA A 318 6.65 1.48 -19.45
N GLY A 319 7.42 2.57 -19.45
CA GLY A 319 6.94 3.91 -19.08
C GLY A 319 7.12 4.26 -17.62
N THR A 320 6.33 5.23 -17.17
CA THR A 320 6.56 6.00 -15.94
C THR A 320 5.42 5.98 -14.95
N LEU A 321 4.39 5.17 -15.18
CA LEU A 321 3.20 5.11 -14.33
C LEU A 321 3.60 4.79 -12.89
N HIS A 322 3.15 5.62 -11.96
CA HIS A 322 3.24 5.37 -10.52
C HIS A 322 1.88 4.94 -10.01
N CYS A 323 1.80 3.74 -9.47
CA CYS A 323 0.59 3.05 -9.01
C CYS A 323 -0.43 2.75 -10.12
N VAL A 324 -0.72 1.49 -10.30
CA VAL A 324 -1.67 0.99 -11.30
C VAL A 324 -3.04 0.69 -10.70
N LEU A 325 -3.09 0.18 -9.47
CA LEU A 325 -4.33 -0.31 -8.87
C LEU A 325 -5.42 0.76 -8.72
N PRO A 326 -5.11 2.02 -8.31
CA PRO A 326 -6.13 3.07 -8.20
C PRO A 326 -6.43 3.80 -9.52
N ARG A 327 -5.99 3.28 -10.66
CA ARG A 327 -6.07 3.95 -11.96
C ARG A 327 -6.67 3.09 -13.04
N ASP A 328 -7.28 3.73 -14.04
CA ASP A 328 -7.90 3.05 -15.18
C ASP A 328 -6.86 2.43 -16.13
N GLU A 329 -5.61 2.81 -16.06
CA GLU A 329 -4.48 2.15 -16.74
C GLU A 329 -4.36 0.68 -16.36
N LEU A 330 -4.88 0.25 -15.21
CA LEU A 330 -5.03 -1.15 -14.82
C LEU A 330 -5.62 -2.01 -15.94
N TYR A 331 -6.56 -1.45 -16.68
CA TYR A 331 -7.29 -2.17 -17.74
C TYR A 331 -6.60 -2.16 -19.10
N THR A 332 -5.53 -1.38 -19.26
CA THR A 332 -4.91 -1.16 -20.58
C THR A 332 -3.40 -1.38 -20.61
N ILE A 333 -2.72 -1.25 -19.47
CA ILE A 333 -1.26 -1.35 -19.42
C ILE A 333 -0.78 -2.77 -19.69
N THR A 334 0.34 -2.89 -20.42
CA THR A 334 0.92 -4.18 -20.82
C THR A 334 2.41 -4.24 -20.49
N ALA A 335 2.92 -5.44 -20.25
CA ALA A 335 4.35 -5.74 -20.17
C ALA A 335 4.68 -6.87 -21.14
N ASP A 336 5.52 -6.61 -22.14
CA ASP A 336 5.91 -7.56 -23.18
C ASP A 336 4.69 -8.23 -23.87
N GLY A 337 3.67 -7.41 -24.15
CA GLY A 337 2.43 -7.84 -24.78
C GLY A 337 1.42 -8.53 -23.87
N ARG A 338 1.73 -8.77 -22.61
CA ARG A 338 0.80 -9.32 -21.61
C ARG A 338 0.04 -8.18 -20.91
N PRO A 339 -1.31 -8.14 -20.96
CA PRO A 339 -2.11 -7.18 -20.21
C PRO A 339 -1.94 -7.39 -18.69
N PHE A 340 -1.88 -6.27 -17.94
CA PHE A 340 -1.85 -6.36 -16.48
C PHE A 340 -3.13 -6.98 -15.91
N LEU A 341 -4.28 -6.64 -16.48
CA LEU A 341 -5.56 -7.21 -16.04
C LEU A 341 -5.55 -8.74 -16.13
N ASP A 342 -5.06 -9.32 -17.25
CA ASP A 342 -4.98 -10.77 -17.42
C ASP A 342 -3.98 -11.40 -16.43
N TRP A 343 -2.87 -10.71 -16.18
CA TRP A 343 -1.85 -11.14 -15.20
C TRP A 343 -2.42 -11.12 -13.78
N PHE A 344 -3.15 -10.06 -13.44
CA PHE A 344 -3.75 -9.87 -12.12
C PHE A 344 -4.91 -10.85 -11.87
N ASP A 345 -5.77 -11.07 -12.88
CA ASP A 345 -6.86 -12.05 -12.80
C ASP A 345 -6.33 -13.48 -12.66
N GLU A 346 -5.26 -13.85 -13.38
CA GLU A 346 -4.59 -15.13 -13.20
C GLU A 346 -4.03 -15.29 -11.79
N LEU A 347 -3.34 -14.27 -11.25
CA LEU A 347 -2.83 -14.28 -9.88
C LEU A 347 -3.95 -14.50 -8.86
N LEU A 348 -5.07 -13.79 -8.98
CA LEU A 348 -6.22 -13.92 -8.08
C LEU A 348 -6.93 -15.29 -8.22
N THR A 349 -6.98 -15.84 -9.43
CA THR A 349 -7.74 -17.07 -9.70
C THR A 349 -6.95 -18.33 -9.36
N THR A 350 -5.65 -18.34 -9.67
CA THR A 350 -4.79 -19.53 -9.51
C THR A 350 -3.92 -19.46 -8.25
N GLY A 351 -3.76 -18.27 -7.65
CA GLY A 351 -2.87 -18.03 -6.52
C GLY A 351 -1.39 -17.96 -6.87
N SER A 352 -1.04 -17.95 -8.16
CA SER A 352 0.31 -17.82 -8.66
C SER A 352 0.32 -17.30 -10.08
N VAL A 353 1.44 -16.68 -10.50
CA VAL A 353 1.58 -16.15 -11.85
C VAL A 353 3.06 -16.03 -12.20
N GLU A 354 3.38 -16.08 -13.50
CA GLU A 354 4.73 -15.81 -13.98
C GLU A 354 4.99 -14.31 -14.13
N SER A 355 6.23 -13.89 -13.92
CA SER A 355 6.64 -12.50 -14.13
C SER A 355 6.43 -12.07 -15.58
N ALA A 356 5.99 -10.83 -15.78
CA ALA A 356 5.91 -10.17 -17.09
C ALA A 356 6.69 -8.86 -17.03
N ARG A 357 7.69 -8.70 -17.87
CA ARG A 357 8.62 -7.57 -17.77
C ARG A 357 8.95 -7.02 -19.14
N CYS A 358 8.92 -5.72 -19.27
CA CYS A 358 9.46 -5.03 -20.45
C CYS A 358 10.95 -5.33 -20.61
N THR A 359 11.36 -5.74 -21.83
CA THR A 359 12.74 -6.11 -22.17
C THR A 359 13.39 -5.16 -23.18
N THR A 360 12.58 -4.48 -24.01
CA THR A 360 13.05 -3.55 -25.04
C THR A 360 12.18 -2.28 -25.04
N ASP A 361 12.79 -1.12 -25.34
CA ASP A 361 12.11 0.18 -25.40
C ASP A 361 11.30 0.56 -24.16
N CYS A 362 11.80 0.17 -22.98
CA CYS A 362 11.08 0.30 -21.71
C CYS A 362 10.91 1.76 -21.25
N GLU A 363 11.61 2.73 -21.86
CA GLU A 363 11.41 4.16 -21.59
C GLU A 363 10.15 4.72 -22.27
N ALA A 364 9.70 4.09 -23.36
CA ALA A 364 8.52 4.54 -24.05
C ALA A 364 7.29 4.32 -23.15
N ALA A 365 6.47 5.35 -22.98
CA ALA A 365 5.14 5.18 -22.41
C ALA A 365 4.39 4.15 -23.27
N ALA A 366 3.75 3.17 -22.64
CA ALA A 366 2.81 2.32 -23.35
C ALA A 366 1.73 3.19 -23.99
N PRO A 367 1.35 2.97 -25.25
CA PRO A 367 0.38 3.78 -25.95
C PRO A 367 -1.02 3.72 -25.32
#